data_6f7b9e875e83b39989fe92b7d1d2772f
#
_entry.id   6f7b9e875e83b39989fe92b7d1d2772f
#
_cell.length_a   1.000
_cell.length_b   1.000
_cell.length_c   1.000
_cell.angle_alpha   90.00
_cell.angle_beta   90.00
_cell.angle_gamma   90.00
#
_symmetry.space_group_name_H-M   'P 1'
#
loop_
_entity.id
_entity.type
_entity.pdbx_description
1 polymer ?
#
loop_
_entity_poly.entity_id
_entity_poly.type
_entity_poly.pdbx_seq_one_letter_code
_entity_poly.pdbx_strand_id
1 'polypeptide(L)'
;MTKLSKRMRLIKEKLPQGKTYTILEAITHLKEYPVKFNQSVDLSINLGIDPRKSDQTVRGVVVLPNGTGKTPRVAVFAQAANAEAAKAAGADIVGFEDLAESIKAGKLDFDVLIATPDAMRLVGQLSQILGPRGLMPNPKIGTVTLDV
;
A
#
# COMPACT_ATOMS: atom_id res chain seq x y z
N MET A 1 -23.45 31.41 -5.93
CA MET A 1 -22.03 31.17 -6.26
C MET A 1 -21.19 31.43 -5.03
N THR A 2 -20.46 30.44 -4.55
CA THR A 2 -19.57 30.59 -3.40
C THR A 2 -18.39 31.50 -3.74
N LYS A 3 -18.13 32.47 -2.86
CA LYS A 3 -17.05 33.46 -3.03
C LYS A 3 -15.68 32.74 -2.93
N LEU A 4 -14.90 32.77 -3.98
CA LEU A 4 -13.55 32.17 -3.99
C LEU A 4 -12.64 32.85 -2.96
N SER A 5 -11.78 32.06 -2.29
CA SER A 5 -10.75 32.58 -1.39
C SER A 5 -9.76 33.48 -2.16
N LYS A 6 -9.06 34.40 -1.45
CA LYS A 6 -8.05 35.29 -2.05
C LYS A 6 -6.98 34.49 -2.82
N ARG A 7 -6.51 33.37 -2.25
CA ARG A 7 -5.54 32.47 -2.88
C ARG A 7 -6.07 31.87 -4.19
N MET A 8 -7.30 31.36 -4.19
CA MET A 8 -7.90 30.77 -5.39
C MET A 8 -8.15 31.79 -6.51
N ARG A 9 -8.37 33.07 -6.20
CA ARG A 9 -8.45 34.12 -7.22
C ARG A 9 -7.11 34.32 -7.89
N LEU A 10 -6.04 34.48 -7.10
CA LEU A 10 -4.67 34.63 -7.62
C LEU A 10 -4.24 33.44 -8.49
N ILE A 11 -4.58 32.22 -8.07
CA ILE A 11 -4.29 31.01 -8.86
C ILE A 11 -5.02 31.07 -10.22
N LYS A 12 -6.32 31.40 -10.20
CA LYS A 12 -7.12 31.48 -11.43
C LYS A 12 -6.68 32.60 -12.38
N GLU A 13 -6.15 33.71 -11.86
CA GLU A 13 -5.62 34.80 -12.67
C GLU A 13 -4.31 34.42 -13.37
N LYS A 14 -3.45 33.67 -12.70
CA LYS A 14 -2.12 33.30 -13.20
C LYS A 14 -2.11 32.02 -14.03
N LEU A 15 -3.01 31.07 -13.72
CA LEU A 15 -3.09 29.79 -14.43
C LEU A 15 -4.29 29.78 -15.37
N PRO A 16 -4.07 29.88 -16.70
CA PRO A 16 -5.14 29.82 -17.68
C PRO A 16 -5.82 28.46 -17.65
N GLN A 17 -7.17 28.49 -17.69
CA GLN A 17 -7.98 27.27 -17.71
C GLN A 17 -7.78 26.54 -19.05
N GLY A 18 -7.67 25.20 -18.98
CA GLY A 18 -7.55 24.35 -20.16
C GLY A 18 -6.11 24.15 -20.69
N LYS A 19 -5.12 24.77 -20.09
CA LYS A 19 -3.72 24.50 -20.44
C LYS A 19 -3.24 23.23 -19.74
N THR A 20 -2.57 22.36 -20.48
CA THR A 20 -1.89 21.17 -19.96
C THR A 20 -0.46 21.53 -19.57
N TYR A 21 -0.01 20.98 -18.45
CA TYR A 21 1.34 21.19 -17.92
C TYR A 21 2.05 19.85 -17.77
N THR A 22 3.35 19.84 -17.85
CA THR A 22 4.16 18.69 -17.43
C THR A 22 4.08 18.53 -15.90
N ILE A 23 4.37 17.35 -15.39
CA ILE A 23 4.32 17.07 -13.93
C ILE A 23 5.24 18.04 -13.16
N LEU A 24 6.43 18.31 -13.67
CA LEU A 24 7.40 19.22 -13.04
C LEU A 24 6.89 20.66 -13.00
N GLU A 25 6.34 21.16 -14.11
CA GLU A 25 5.74 22.50 -14.17
C GLU A 25 4.55 22.62 -13.21
N ALA A 26 3.68 21.62 -13.18
CA ALA A 26 2.53 21.60 -12.29
C ALA A 26 2.95 21.66 -10.81
N ILE A 27 3.98 20.90 -10.40
CA ILE A 27 4.52 20.94 -9.04
C ILE A 27 5.15 22.29 -8.73
N THR A 28 5.87 22.89 -9.71
CA THR A 28 6.47 24.22 -9.56
C THR A 28 5.39 25.27 -9.33
N HIS A 29 4.34 25.27 -10.11
CA HIS A 29 3.20 26.16 -9.93
C HIS A 29 2.49 25.97 -8.58
N LEU A 30 2.35 24.72 -8.11
CA LEU A 30 1.78 24.46 -6.77
C LEU A 30 2.64 25.07 -5.65
N LYS A 31 3.97 25.05 -5.78
CA LYS A 31 4.91 25.62 -4.82
C LYS A 31 4.94 27.16 -4.83
N GLU A 32 4.57 27.80 -5.93
CA GLU A 32 4.46 29.27 -6.00
C GLU A 32 3.39 29.86 -5.07
N TYR A 33 2.45 29.02 -4.62
CA TYR A 33 1.36 29.42 -3.73
C TYR A 33 1.45 28.71 -2.37
N PRO A 34 2.52 28.98 -1.57
CA PRO A 34 2.75 28.28 -0.33
C PRO A 34 1.64 28.56 0.70
N VAL A 35 1.42 27.60 1.56
CA VAL A 35 0.60 27.72 2.76
C VAL A 35 1.46 27.59 4.00
N LYS A 36 0.90 27.92 5.17
CA LYS A 36 1.61 27.89 6.45
C LYS A 36 1.86 26.48 7.02
N PHE A 37 1.47 25.45 6.30
CA PHE A 37 1.59 24.04 6.71
C PHE A 37 2.14 23.18 5.57
N ASN A 38 2.64 21.99 5.89
CA ASN A 38 3.11 21.03 4.89
C ASN A 38 1.93 20.51 4.09
N GLN A 39 2.00 20.67 2.77
CA GLN A 39 0.95 20.22 1.85
C GLN A 39 1.29 18.84 1.29
N SER A 40 0.29 17.97 1.20
CA SER A 40 0.34 16.78 0.35
C SER A 40 -0.04 17.13 -1.08
N VAL A 41 0.55 16.45 -2.02
CA VAL A 41 0.19 16.55 -3.44
C VAL A 41 -0.31 15.17 -3.88
N ASP A 42 -1.58 15.11 -4.26
CA ASP A 42 -2.22 13.89 -4.72
C ASP A 42 -2.33 13.92 -6.25
N LEU A 43 -2.04 12.79 -6.88
CA LEU A 43 -2.13 12.61 -8.33
C LEU A 43 -3.27 11.65 -8.65
N SER A 44 -4.21 12.09 -9.46
CA SER A 44 -5.29 11.25 -9.99
C SER A 44 -5.11 11.04 -11.48
N ILE A 45 -5.01 9.78 -11.90
CA ILE A 45 -4.76 9.41 -13.30
C ILE A 45 -5.95 8.63 -13.84
N ASN A 46 -6.48 9.08 -14.97
CA ASN A 46 -7.45 8.31 -15.73
C ASN A 46 -6.71 7.36 -16.68
N LEU A 47 -6.74 6.07 -16.38
CA LEU A 47 -6.02 5.05 -17.15
C LEU A 47 -6.70 4.70 -18.48
N GLY A 48 -7.97 5.10 -18.68
CA GLY A 48 -8.71 4.74 -19.90
C GLY A 48 -9.03 3.24 -20.03
N ILE A 49 -9.05 2.52 -18.90
CA ILE A 49 -9.36 1.08 -18.85
C ILE A 49 -10.80 0.83 -18.43
N ASP A 50 -11.37 -0.31 -18.82
CA ASP A 50 -12.63 -0.81 -18.30
C ASP A 50 -12.36 -1.83 -17.20
N PRO A 51 -12.63 -1.53 -15.91
CA PRO A 51 -12.35 -2.42 -14.79
C PRO A 51 -13.24 -3.68 -14.76
N ARG A 52 -14.29 -3.73 -15.58
CA ARG A 52 -15.16 -4.90 -15.71
C ARG A 52 -14.53 -6.00 -16.55
N LYS A 53 -13.55 -5.66 -17.35
CA LYS A 53 -12.82 -6.59 -18.21
C LYS A 53 -11.59 -7.11 -17.48
N SER A 54 -11.50 -8.40 -17.29
CA SER A 54 -10.40 -9.05 -16.55
C SER A 54 -9.03 -8.87 -17.22
N ASP A 55 -9.00 -8.74 -18.53
CA ASP A 55 -7.80 -8.49 -19.34
C ASP A 55 -7.25 -7.06 -19.20
N GLN A 56 -8.09 -6.11 -18.81
CA GLN A 56 -7.72 -4.71 -18.61
C GLN A 56 -7.42 -4.37 -17.14
N THR A 57 -7.55 -5.32 -16.22
CA THR A 57 -7.27 -5.11 -14.81
C THR A 57 -5.76 -5.01 -14.58
N VAL A 58 -5.31 -3.82 -14.13
CA VAL A 58 -3.90 -3.58 -13.79
C VAL A 58 -3.67 -3.91 -12.31
N ARG A 59 -2.71 -4.81 -12.05
CA ARG A 59 -2.26 -5.14 -10.70
C ARG A 59 -0.75 -5.25 -10.70
N GLY A 60 -0.09 -4.52 -9.81
CA GLY A 60 1.37 -4.50 -9.73
C GLY A 60 1.85 -4.03 -8.37
N VAL A 61 3.15 -4.15 -8.15
CA VAL A 61 3.85 -3.69 -6.95
C VAL A 61 4.98 -2.77 -7.37
N VAL A 62 5.13 -1.68 -6.66
CA VAL A 62 6.20 -0.70 -6.88
C VAL A 62 6.83 -0.36 -5.54
N VAL A 63 8.14 -0.40 -5.49
CA VAL A 63 8.90 0.07 -4.33
C VAL A 63 9.02 1.59 -4.40
N LEU A 64 8.46 2.27 -3.40
CA LEU A 64 8.52 3.72 -3.32
C LEU A 64 9.86 4.17 -2.73
N PRO A 65 10.59 5.10 -3.36
CA PRO A 65 11.91 5.52 -2.90
C PRO A 65 11.93 6.12 -1.50
N ASN A 66 10.85 6.78 -1.09
CA ASN A 66 10.71 7.40 0.24
C ASN A 66 9.69 6.66 1.14
N GLY A 67 9.29 5.45 0.76
CA GLY A 67 8.29 4.68 1.48
C GLY A 67 6.89 5.30 1.47
N THR A 68 6.01 4.78 2.31
CA THR A 68 4.62 5.26 2.43
C THR A 68 4.39 6.15 3.66
N GLY A 69 5.42 6.36 4.50
CA GLY A 69 5.29 7.06 5.79
C GLY A 69 4.48 6.30 6.84
N LYS A 70 4.09 5.07 6.56
CA LYS A 70 3.38 4.19 7.50
C LYS A 70 4.33 3.07 7.94
N THR A 71 4.25 2.68 9.20
CA THR A 71 4.93 1.52 9.77
C THR A 71 3.89 0.42 9.97
N PRO A 72 3.63 -0.45 8.97
CA PRO A 72 2.69 -1.55 9.11
C PRO A 72 3.27 -2.60 10.06
N ARG A 73 2.42 -3.21 10.86
CA ARG A 73 2.80 -4.38 11.67
C ARG A 73 2.84 -5.60 10.75
N VAL A 74 3.98 -6.26 10.75
CA VAL A 74 4.26 -7.39 9.85
C VAL A 74 4.21 -8.70 10.64
N ALA A 75 3.36 -9.61 10.19
CA ALA A 75 3.35 -10.98 10.65
C ALA A 75 3.98 -11.91 9.59
N VAL A 76 4.79 -12.85 10.04
CA VAL A 76 5.51 -13.78 9.16
C VAL A 76 5.22 -15.23 9.56
N PHE A 77 4.74 -15.99 8.58
CA PHE A 77 4.66 -17.45 8.68
C PHE A 77 5.97 -18.06 8.19
N ALA A 78 6.84 -18.44 9.11
CA ALA A 78 8.10 -19.08 8.81
C ALA A 78 8.47 -20.12 9.84
N GLN A 79 9.25 -21.13 9.42
CA GLN A 79 9.77 -22.18 10.28
C GLN A 79 11.28 -22.04 10.52
N ALA A 80 11.75 -22.52 11.67
CA ALA A 80 13.16 -22.67 12.03
C ALA A 80 14.05 -21.46 11.64
N ALA A 81 15.02 -21.65 10.79
CA ALA A 81 16.00 -20.62 10.38
C ALA A 81 15.36 -19.36 9.78
N ASN A 82 14.30 -19.53 9.02
CA ASN A 82 13.57 -18.39 8.42
C ASN A 82 12.83 -17.56 9.47
N ALA A 83 12.44 -18.19 10.59
CA ALA A 83 11.81 -17.47 11.71
C ALA A 83 12.80 -16.55 12.44
N GLU A 84 14.04 -16.98 12.58
CA GLU A 84 15.11 -16.15 13.16
C GLU A 84 15.50 -15.00 12.22
N ALA A 85 15.60 -15.27 10.92
CA ALA A 85 15.86 -14.26 9.91
C ALA A 85 14.75 -13.19 9.89
N ALA A 86 13.48 -13.60 9.93
CA ALA A 86 12.34 -12.69 9.98
C ALA A 86 12.36 -11.79 11.22
N LYS A 87 12.69 -12.33 12.39
CA LYS A 87 12.85 -11.53 13.61
C LYS A 87 14.01 -10.55 13.51
N ALA A 88 15.14 -10.97 12.96
CA ALA A 88 16.31 -10.11 12.75
C ALA A 88 16.01 -8.99 11.74
N ALA A 89 15.18 -9.25 10.74
CA ALA A 89 14.70 -8.26 9.78
C ALA A 89 13.67 -7.27 10.33
N GLY A 90 13.14 -7.52 11.54
CA GLY A 90 12.22 -6.60 12.22
C GLY A 90 10.74 -6.95 12.09
N ALA A 91 10.39 -8.21 11.83
CA ALA A 91 9.01 -8.65 11.87
C ALA A 91 8.43 -8.59 13.30
N ASP A 92 7.24 -8.04 13.43
CA ASP A 92 6.58 -7.85 14.75
C ASP A 92 6.08 -9.19 15.32
N ILE A 93 5.55 -10.04 14.46
CA ILE A 93 4.99 -11.34 14.86
C ILE A 93 5.56 -12.41 13.94
N VAL A 94 6.25 -13.38 14.51
CA VAL A 94 6.77 -14.54 13.77
C VAL A 94 6.27 -15.81 14.42
N GLY A 95 5.64 -16.67 13.65
CA GLY A 95 5.10 -17.92 14.13
C GLY A 95 4.73 -18.87 13.00
N PHE A 96 4.27 -20.06 13.37
CA PHE A 96 3.80 -21.06 12.43
C PHE A 96 2.40 -21.56 12.87
N GLU A 97 2.33 -22.66 13.62
CA GLU A 97 1.04 -23.19 14.11
C GLU A 97 0.40 -22.28 15.16
N ASP A 98 1.21 -21.74 16.08
CA ASP A 98 0.78 -20.80 17.13
C ASP A 98 0.10 -19.56 16.54
N LEU A 99 0.68 -19.02 15.44
CA LEU A 99 0.11 -17.89 14.74
C LEU A 99 -1.19 -18.28 14.03
N ALA A 100 -1.26 -19.48 13.47
CA ALA A 100 -2.48 -19.97 12.84
C ALA A 100 -3.63 -20.14 13.85
N GLU A 101 -3.34 -20.62 15.04
CA GLU A 101 -4.33 -20.74 16.14
C GLU A 101 -4.79 -19.35 16.61
N SER A 102 -3.88 -18.41 16.77
CA SER A 102 -4.20 -17.04 17.13
C SER A 102 -5.13 -16.36 16.11
N ILE A 103 -4.90 -16.58 14.83
CA ILE A 103 -5.75 -16.09 13.74
C ILE A 103 -7.12 -16.76 13.77
N LYS A 104 -7.20 -18.08 14.01
CA LYS A 104 -8.47 -18.80 14.19
C LYS A 104 -9.27 -18.28 15.38
N ALA A 105 -8.57 -17.88 16.44
CA ALA A 105 -9.17 -17.24 17.62
C ALA A 105 -9.60 -15.78 17.37
N GLY A 106 -9.37 -15.24 16.17
CA GLY A 106 -9.77 -13.90 15.77
C GLY A 106 -8.79 -12.79 16.14
N LYS A 107 -7.60 -13.13 16.64
CA LYS A 107 -6.54 -12.15 16.92
C LYS A 107 -5.78 -11.84 15.62
N LEU A 108 -5.98 -10.64 15.10
CA LEU A 108 -5.40 -10.15 13.85
C LEU A 108 -4.74 -8.79 14.08
N ASP A 109 -3.69 -8.80 14.92
CA ASP A 109 -2.97 -7.60 15.33
C ASP A 109 -1.84 -7.22 14.35
N PHE A 110 -2.02 -7.47 13.07
CA PHE A 110 -1.07 -7.17 12.00
C PHE A 110 -1.77 -6.57 10.78
N ASP A 111 -1.01 -5.82 10.00
CA ASP A 111 -1.49 -5.12 8.81
C ASP A 111 -1.04 -5.82 7.51
N VAL A 112 0.07 -6.55 7.57
CA VAL A 112 0.64 -7.30 6.45
C VAL A 112 0.99 -8.70 6.91
N LEU A 113 0.69 -9.69 6.08
CA LEU A 113 1.05 -11.08 6.31
C LEU A 113 1.99 -11.58 5.20
N ILE A 114 3.17 -12.03 5.61
CA ILE A 114 4.17 -12.65 4.73
C ILE A 114 4.19 -14.15 5.05
N ALA A 115 4.35 -14.97 4.04
CA ALA A 115 4.41 -16.41 4.22
C ALA A 115 5.50 -17.03 3.35
N THR A 116 6.20 -18.02 3.88
CA THR A 116 7.03 -18.90 3.07
C THR A 116 6.14 -19.85 2.25
N PRO A 117 6.57 -20.33 1.07
CA PRO A 117 5.79 -21.25 0.26
C PRO A 117 5.35 -22.50 1.03
N ASP A 118 6.18 -23.01 1.91
CA ASP A 118 5.89 -24.16 2.77
C ASP A 118 4.72 -23.89 3.74
N ALA A 119 4.63 -22.68 4.25
CA ALA A 119 3.57 -22.23 5.14
C ALA A 119 2.24 -22.00 4.42
N MET A 120 2.23 -21.86 3.09
CA MET A 120 1.02 -21.57 2.33
C MET A 120 -0.06 -22.65 2.49
N ARG A 121 0.32 -23.89 2.79
CA ARG A 121 -0.65 -24.96 3.09
C ARG A 121 -1.48 -24.65 4.35
N LEU A 122 -0.85 -24.12 5.38
CA LEU A 122 -1.51 -23.68 6.61
C LEU A 122 -2.32 -22.40 6.39
N VAL A 123 -1.74 -21.44 5.71
CA VAL A 123 -2.40 -20.16 5.39
C VAL A 123 -3.64 -20.38 4.52
N GLY A 124 -3.62 -21.37 3.64
CA GLY A 124 -4.77 -21.76 2.83
C GLY A 124 -6.00 -22.16 3.65
N GLN A 125 -5.81 -22.79 4.82
CA GLN A 125 -6.90 -23.12 5.74
C GLN A 125 -7.51 -21.86 6.41
N LEU A 126 -6.75 -20.77 6.47
CA LEU A 126 -7.17 -19.50 7.04
C LEU A 126 -7.77 -18.54 6.01
N SER A 127 -7.90 -18.98 4.76
CA SER A 127 -8.35 -18.14 3.64
C SER A 127 -9.73 -17.51 3.87
N GLN A 128 -10.63 -18.20 4.56
CA GLN A 128 -11.96 -17.69 4.91
C GLN A 128 -11.92 -16.50 5.88
N ILE A 129 -10.87 -16.41 6.71
CA ILE A 129 -10.68 -15.32 7.68
C ILE A 129 -9.85 -14.20 7.07
N LEU A 130 -8.77 -14.54 6.38
CA LEU A 130 -7.81 -13.59 5.82
C LEU A 130 -8.29 -12.96 4.51
N GLY A 131 -9.02 -13.71 3.68
CA GLY A 131 -9.49 -13.26 2.37
C GLY A 131 -10.37 -12.01 2.42
N PRO A 132 -11.48 -12.00 3.20
CA PRO A 132 -12.36 -10.84 3.28
C PRO A 132 -11.67 -9.57 3.83
N ARG A 133 -10.58 -9.73 4.59
CA ARG A 133 -9.80 -8.62 5.16
C ARG A 133 -8.65 -8.17 4.26
N GLY A 134 -8.43 -8.83 3.12
CA GLY A 134 -7.35 -8.49 2.21
C GLY A 134 -5.95 -8.85 2.71
N LEU A 135 -5.85 -9.66 3.78
CA LEU A 135 -4.59 -10.05 4.42
C LEU A 135 -4.00 -11.35 3.84
N MET A 136 -4.64 -11.93 2.84
CA MET A 136 -4.18 -13.18 2.22
C MET A 136 -2.86 -12.96 1.46
N PRO A 137 -1.78 -13.68 1.80
CA PRO A 137 -0.51 -13.61 1.06
C PRO A 137 -0.70 -13.99 -0.41
N ASN A 138 0.00 -13.28 -1.29
CA ASN A 138 -0.11 -13.51 -2.73
C ASN A 138 1.29 -13.40 -3.38
N PRO A 139 1.71 -14.39 -4.17
CA PRO A 139 2.99 -14.35 -4.89
C PRO A 139 3.13 -13.16 -5.84
N LYS A 140 2.01 -12.72 -6.45
CA LYS A 140 2.01 -11.60 -7.40
C LYS A 140 2.33 -10.25 -6.76
N ILE A 141 2.12 -10.10 -5.46
CA ILE A 141 2.44 -8.89 -4.69
C ILE A 141 3.65 -9.07 -3.79
N GLY A 142 4.39 -10.18 -3.94
CA GLY A 142 5.63 -10.43 -3.22
C GLY A 142 5.48 -10.79 -1.74
N THR A 143 4.27 -11.07 -1.25
CA THR A 143 4.05 -11.48 0.14
C THR A 143 4.18 -12.99 0.36
N VAL A 144 4.50 -13.74 -0.69
CA VAL A 144 4.94 -15.13 -0.61
C VAL A 144 6.36 -15.20 -1.17
N THR A 145 7.34 -15.45 -0.30
CA THR A 145 8.76 -15.48 -0.66
C THR A 145 9.50 -16.56 0.11
N LEU A 146 10.59 -17.06 -0.46
CA LEU A 146 11.55 -17.95 0.21
C LEU A 146 12.56 -17.17 1.03
N ASP A 147 12.85 -15.96 0.61
CA ASP A 147 13.79 -15.02 1.24
C ASP A 147 13.00 -14.06 2.12
N VAL A 148 13.08 -14.28 3.43
CA VAL A 148 12.29 -13.57 4.45
C VAL A 148 13.18 -12.65 5.26
#